data_e7ed4ad0fc1a95e2deb2998990420641
#
_entry.id   e7ed4ad0fc1a95e2deb2998990420641
#
_cell.length_a   1.000
_cell.length_b   1.000
_cell.length_c   1.000
_cell.angle_alpha   90.00
_cell.angle_beta   90.00
_cell.angle_gamma   90.00
#
_symmetry.space_group_name_H-M   'P 1'
#
loop_
_entity.id
_entity.type
_entity.pdbx_description
1 polymer ?
#
loop_
_entity_poly.entity_id
_entity_poly.type
_entity_poly.pdbx_seq_one_letter_code
_entity_poly.pdbx_strand_id
1 'polypeptide(L)'
;MAYPVFDLHCDTADRIGWATLDLDLRFTAGTDGYFPGDETHPQDFDLIEGNACAISLAKIGNTPWAQCFATFVPDEIPTAHAARFQAQIMAHMSGQAMLNHDRMVNVRSAADIRPALKDGKVACIHTLENATFFAEDPALIEVLKSLGVLMSSLSWNAQGPLASGHDTHAGLTAAGIEALTQMEHAGMVLDVSHLNDECFDEVVAHATRPFVASHSNSRTVCGVKRNLTDDQFRTIRDTGGIVGLNYCSEFLSNDATDKTAADVTFDQLAAHIEHWLDLGGEDVIALGGDWDGATVPAFLSDASKMPEFQNMLSKHFGKTVMQKLCSDNALAFFERY
;
A
#
# COMPACT_ATOMS: atom_id res chain seq x y z
N MET A 1 -2.83 21.89 14.60
CA MET A 1 -1.84 21.07 13.89
C MET A 1 -2.56 19.84 13.39
N ALA A 2 -2.28 19.40 12.16
CA ALA A 2 -2.81 18.15 11.65
C ALA A 2 -2.36 16.98 12.54
N TYR A 3 -3.20 15.94 12.64
CA TYR A 3 -2.85 14.71 13.34
C TYR A 3 -1.82 13.92 12.52
N PRO A 4 -0.97 13.10 13.12
CA PRO A 4 -0.08 12.24 12.37
C PRO A 4 -0.83 11.36 11.36
N VAL A 5 -0.20 11.06 10.25
CA VAL A 5 -0.69 10.17 9.21
C VAL A 5 0.23 8.95 9.14
N PHE A 6 -0.34 7.76 9.06
CA PHE A 6 0.32 6.54 8.68
C PHE A 6 -0.50 5.88 7.57
N ASP A 7 0.00 5.95 6.36
CA ASP A 7 -0.65 5.39 5.19
C ASP A 7 0.09 4.12 4.72
N LEU A 8 -0.67 3.04 4.51
CA LEU A 8 -0.13 1.70 4.30
C LEU A 8 0.24 1.41 2.83
N HIS A 9 -0.16 2.29 1.89
CA HIS A 9 0.10 2.01 0.47
C HIS A 9 0.07 3.25 -0.43
N CYS A 10 1.10 3.41 -1.25
CA CYS A 10 1.10 4.27 -2.43
C CYS A 10 2.13 3.78 -3.45
N ASP A 11 1.93 4.12 -4.74
CA ASP A 11 2.81 3.77 -5.86
C ASP A 11 3.73 4.91 -6.29
N THR A 12 3.85 5.92 -5.45
CA THR A 12 4.72 7.08 -5.74
C THR A 12 6.16 6.68 -6.02
N ALA A 13 6.67 5.59 -5.39
CA ALA A 13 8.04 5.13 -5.65
C ALA A 13 8.23 4.71 -7.10
N ASP A 14 7.25 4.01 -7.68
CA ASP A 14 7.27 3.59 -9.08
C ASP A 14 7.17 4.79 -10.03
N ARG A 15 6.27 5.74 -9.70
CA ARG A 15 6.10 6.97 -10.48
C ARG A 15 7.39 7.76 -10.59
N ILE A 16 8.05 8.04 -9.47
CA ILE A 16 9.29 8.82 -9.47
C ILE A 16 10.53 8.01 -9.91
N GLY A 17 10.49 6.67 -9.75
CA GLY A 17 11.57 5.77 -10.14
C GLY A 17 11.53 5.34 -11.62
N TRP A 18 10.40 5.52 -12.29
CA TRP A 18 10.17 4.97 -13.63
C TRP A 18 11.23 5.37 -14.66
N ALA A 19 11.60 6.63 -14.69
CA ALA A 19 12.61 7.15 -15.62
C ALA A 19 14.02 6.58 -15.38
N THR A 20 14.28 5.99 -14.21
CA THR A 20 15.56 5.39 -13.84
C THR A 20 15.70 3.93 -14.25
N LEU A 21 14.58 3.28 -14.65
CA LEU A 21 14.60 1.90 -15.10
C LEU A 21 15.39 1.72 -16.39
N ASP A 22 16.02 0.57 -16.51
CA ASP A 22 16.62 0.14 -17.78
C ASP A 22 15.54 0.09 -18.88
N LEU A 23 15.91 0.47 -20.10
CA LEU A 23 14.96 0.57 -21.22
C LEU A 23 14.22 -0.73 -21.50
N ASP A 24 14.91 -1.88 -21.38
CA ASP A 24 14.29 -3.19 -21.59
C ASP A 24 13.18 -3.48 -20.57
N LEU A 25 13.36 -3.05 -19.32
CA LEU A 25 12.35 -3.20 -18.28
C LEU A 25 11.13 -2.32 -18.56
N ARG A 26 11.36 -1.05 -18.92
CA ARG A 26 10.26 -0.14 -19.28
C ARG A 26 9.42 -0.64 -20.45
N PHE A 27 10.07 -1.10 -21.51
CA PHE A 27 9.37 -1.63 -22.68
C PHE A 27 8.62 -2.93 -22.39
N THR A 28 9.15 -3.77 -21.50
CA THR A 28 8.48 -5.03 -21.14
C THR A 28 7.24 -4.77 -20.26
N ALA A 29 7.27 -3.76 -19.40
CA ALA A 29 6.15 -3.41 -18.55
C ALA A 29 4.95 -2.79 -19.29
N GLY A 30 5.05 -2.59 -20.61
CA GLY A 30 3.95 -2.01 -21.38
C GLY A 30 3.63 -0.59 -20.91
N THR A 31 4.60 0.29 -21.00
CA THR A 31 4.63 1.65 -20.42
C THR A 31 3.42 2.53 -20.70
N ASP A 32 2.71 2.26 -21.77
CA ASP A 32 1.59 3.11 -22.22
C ASP A 32 0.34 3.03 -21.34
N GLY A 33 0.28 2.11 -20.36
CA GLY A 33 -0.88 1.85 -19.53
C GLY A 33 -0.72 2.24 -18.07
N TYR A 34 0.44 1.99 -17.44
CA TYR A 34 0.60 2.13 -16.00
C TYR A 34 0.96 3.55 -15.55
N PHE A 35 1.85 4.24 -16.30
CA PHE A 35 2.35 5.57 -15.91
C PHE A 35 2.36 6.52 -17.12
N PRO A 36 1.20 6.89 -17.65
CA PRO A 36 1.13 7.77 -18.81
C PRO A 36 1.71 9.15 -18.50
N GLY A 37 2.61 9.63 -19.34
CA GLY A 37 3.20 10.96 -19.26
C GLY A 37 4.55 11.05 -18.55
N ASP A 38 4.97 10.06 -17.77
CA ASP A 38 6.24 10.08 -17.05
C ASP A 38 7.44 10.08 -18.00
N GLU A 39 7.32 9.44 -19.15
CA GLU A 39 8.37 9.43 -20.17
C GLU A 39 8.51 10.76 -20.95
N THR A 40 7.40 11.49 -21.09
CA THR A 40 7.39 12.76 -21.82
C THR A 40 7.87 13.93 -20.99
N HIS A 41 7.68 13.87 -19.66
CA HIS A 41 8.06 14.91 -18.71
C HIS A 41 8.66 14.28 -17.44
N PRO A 42 9.78 13.54 -17.53
CA PRO A 42 10.34 12.83 -16.38
C PRO A 42 10.70 13.78 -15.23
N GLN A 43 11.12 15.02 -15.50
CA GLN A 43 11.44 16.03 -14.50
C GLN A 43 10.26 16.43 -13.60
N ASP A 44 9.02 16.13 -14.00
CA ASP A 44 7.84 16.43 -13.18
C ASP A 44 7.61 15.34 -12.09
N PHE A 45 8.30 14.20 -12.21
CA PHE A 45 8.13 13.04 -11.36
C PHE A 45 9.39 12.60 -10.60
N ASP A 46 10.59 13.02 -11.01
CA ASP A 46 11.85 12.45 -10.53
C ASP A 46 12.13 12.63 -9.02
N LEU A 47 11.56 13.66 -8.39
CA LEU A 47 11.98 14.11 -7.06
C LEU A 47 10.84 14.00 -6.06
N ILE A 48 11.13 13.38 -4.91
CA ILE A 48 10.18 13.31 -3.80
C ILE A 48 9.95 14.69 -3.13
N GLU A 49 10.87 15.63 -3.27
CA GLU A 49 10.74 16.97 -2.69
C GLU A 49 9.52 17.71 -3.25
N GLY A 50 9.32 17.68 -4.58
CA GLY A 50 8.19 18.27 -5.28
C GLY A 50 8.03 17.64 -6.65
N ASN A 51 6.84 17.12 -6.92
CA ASN A 51 6.51 16.39 -8.14
C ASN A 51 5.02 16.51 -8.48
N ALA A 52 4.62 15.98 -9.63
CA ALA A 52 3.23 15.92 -10.07
C ALA A 52 2.43 14.76 -9.43
N CYS A 53 3.09 13.81 -8.73
CA CYS A 53 2.44 12.70 -8.04
C CYS A 53 1.56 13.17 -6.87
N ALA A 54 0.71 12.29 -6.35
CA ALA A 54 -0.12 12.58 -5.18
C ALA A 54 0.73 12.78 -3.90
N ILE A 55 1.86 12.09 -3.79
CA ILE A 55 2.77 12.22 -2.64
C ILE A 55 4.03 12.99 -3.05
N SER A 56 4.32 14.06 -2.30
CA SER A 56 5.62 14.73 -2.27
C SER A 56 5.82 15.42 -0.92
N LEU A 57 7.06 15.74 -0.59
CA LEU A 57 7.36 16.47 0.65
C LEU A 57 6.72 17.87 0.67
N ALA A 58 6.58 18.52 -0.50
CA ALA A 58 5.88 19.78 -0.63
C ALA A 58 4.39 19.67 -0.27
N LYS A 59 3.70 18.59 -0.73
CA LYS A 59 2.27 18.34 -0.48
C LYS A 59 2.00 17.85 0.95
N ILE A 60 2.88 17.01 1.51
CA ILE A 60 2.82 16.60 2.91
C ILE A 60 2.97 17.81 3.85
N GLY A 61 3.81 18.79 3.46
CA GLY A 61 4.06 19.99 4.24
C GLY A 61 4.71 19.67 5.60
N ASN A 62 4.06 20.10 6.68
CA ASN A 62 4.52 19.89 8.06
C ASN A 62 3.67 18.84 8.82
N THR A 63 2.85 18.06 8.14
CA THR A 63 2.10 16.97 8.77
C THR A 63 3.07 15.84 9.12
N PRO A 64 3.11 15.35 10.37
CA PRO A 64 3.89 14.16 10.71
C PRO A 64 3.38 12.98 9.89
N TRP A 65 4.26 12.30 9.14
CA TRP A 65 3.84 11.35 8.11
C TRP A 65 4.69 10.08 8.08
N ALA A 66 4.06 8.93 8.11
CA ALA A 66 4.66 7.65 7.77
C ALA A 66 3.96 7.12 6.50
N GLN A 67 4.73 6.79 5.50
CA GLN A 67 4.23 6.30 4.21
C GLN A 67 4.88 4.97 3.86
N CYS A 68 4.06 3.97 3.60
CA CYS A 68 4.49 2.78 2.89
C CYS A 68 4.56 3.11 1.39
N PHE A 69 5.78 3.14 0.87
CA PHE A 69 6.06 3.28 -0.55
C PHE A 69 6.20 1.89 -1.14
N ALA A 70 5.18 1.44 -1.85
CA ALA A 70 5.24 0.17 -2.56
C ALA A 70 6.22 0.27 -3.73
N THR A 71 6.95 -0.81 -3.97
CA THR A 71 7.51 -1.10 -5.27
C THR A 71 6.60 -2.13 -5.91
N PHE A 72 5.81 -1.68 -6.84
CA PHE A 72 4.88 -2.49 -7.61
C PHE A 72 5.61 -3.11 -8.81
N VAL A 73 5.49 -4.43 -8.97
CA VAL A 73 6.01 -5.13 -10.15
C VAL A 73 4.84 -5.53 -11.05
N PRO A 74 4.68 -4.92 -12.23
CA PRO A 74 3.62 -5.26 -13.17
C PRO A 74 3.61 -6.75 -13.53
N ASP A 75 2.41 -7.33 -13.74
CA ASP A 75 2.25 -8.75 -14.10
C ASP A 75 2.94 -9.11 -15.43
N GLU A 76 3.18 -8.13 -16.31
CA GLU A 76 3.87 -8.27 -17.58
C GLU A 76 5.40 -8.43 -17.42
N ILE A 77 5.96 -8.05 -16.28
CA ILE A 77 7.39 -8.22 -16.04
C ILE A 77 7.69 -9.71 -15.78
N PRO A 78 8.52 -10.36 -16.64
CA PRO A 78 8.91 -11.74 -16.39
C PRO A 78 9.56 -11.89 -14.99
N THR A 79 9.23 -12.98 -14.28
CA THR A 79 9.75 -13.24 -12.92
C THR A 79 11.27 -13.10 -12.83
N ALA A 80 12.01 -13.57 -13.85
CA ALA A 80 13.47 -13.43 -13.94
C ALA A 80 13.97 -11.97 -13.96
N HIS A 81 13.11 -11.00 -14.31
CA HIS A 81 13.46 -9.57 -14.34
C HIS A 81 12.87 -8.81 -13.15
N ALA A 82 11.91 -9.38 -12.44
CA ALA A 82 11.15 -8.71 -11.40
C ALA A 82 12.03 -8.22 -10.24
N ALA A 83 13.01 -9.02 -9.81
CA ALA A 83 13.95 -8.61 -8.77
C ALA A 83 14.81 -7.40 -9.18
N ARG A 84 15.25 -7.31 -10.45
CA ARG A 84 16.00 -6.17 -10.98
C ARG A 84 15.12 -4.92 -11.08
N PHE A 85 13.88 -5.09 -11.53
CA PHE A 85 12.89 -4.01 -11.60
C PHE A 85 12.69 -3.40 -10.21
N GLN A 86 12.34 -4.24 -9.22
CA GLN A 86 12.14 -3.85 -7.84
C GLN A 86 13.36 -3.13 -7.26
N ALA A 87 14.58 -3.67 -7.49
CA ALA A 87 15.79 -3.11 -6.93
C ALA A 87 16.09 -1.69 -7.46
N GLN A 88 15.81 -1.40 -8.73
CA GLN A 88 16.03 -0.08 -9.32
C GLN A 88 15.07 0.96 -8.74
N ILE A 89 13.77 0.64 -8.65
CA ILE A 89 12.77 1.53 -8.04
C ILE A 89 13.09 1.80 -6.57
N MET A 90 13.32 0.75 -5.78
CA MET A 90 13.63 0.88 -4.36
C MET A 90 14.93 1.68 -4.13
N ALA A 91 15.95 1.46 -4.96
CA ALA A 91 17.21 2.21 -4.87
C ALA A 91 16.99 3.70 -5.15
N HIS A 92 16.18 4.05 -6.15
CA HIS A 92 15.84 5.44 -6.43
C HIS A 92 15.11 6.08 -5.24
N MET A 93 14.05 5.46 -4.74
CA MET A 93 13.28 5.98 -3.59
C MET A 93 14.14 6.13 -2.34
N SER A 94 14.99 5.12 -2.05
CA SER A 94 15.95 5.20 -0.94
C SER A 94 16.94 6.37 -1.12
N GLY A 95 17.40 6.60 -2.33
CA GLY A 95 18.27 7.72 -2.67
C GLY A 95 17.57 9.07 -2.47
N GLN A 96 16.31 9.19 -2.87
CA GLN A 96 15.49 10.38 -2.64
C GLN A 96 15.35 10.70 -1.14
N ALA A 97 15.09 9.69 -0.31
CA ALA A 97 15.03 9.86 1.15
C ALA A 97 16.38 10.29 1.74
N MET A 98 17.51 9.79 1.21
CA MET A 98 18.85 10.21 1.64
C MET A 98 19.18 11.65 1.23
N LEU A 99 18.79 12.07 0.03
CA LEU A 99 18.98 13.45 -0.44
C LEU A 99 18.17 14.45 0.38
N ASN A 100 17.02 14.04 0.90
CA ASN A 100 16.11 14.86 1.71
C ASN A 100 16.17 14.51 3.21
N HIS A 101 17.33 14.10 3.71
CA HIS A 101 17.53 13.56 5.07
C HIS A 101 17.15 14.51 6.21
N ASP A 102 17.02 15.79 5.95
CA ASP A 102 16.49 16.80 6.88
C ASP A 102 14.99 16.69 7.07
N ARG A 103 14.24 16.22 6.08
CA ARG A 103 12.77 16.09 6.06
C ARG A 103 12.26 14.66 6.00
N MET A 104 13.08 13.69 5.60
CA MET A 104 12.67 12.30 5.36
C MET A 104 13.74 11.32 5.85
N VAL A 105 13.34 10.13 6.24
CA VAL A 105 14.28 9.08 6.68
C VAL A 105 13.82 7.71 6.21
N ASN A 106 14.76 6.92 5.66
CA ASN A 106 14.51 5.50 5.38
C ASN A 106 14.33 4.74 6.69
N VAL A 107 13.17 4.12 6.87
CA VAL A 107 12.86 3.22 7.99
C VAL A 107 13.49 1.85 7.71
N ARG A 108 14.20 1.30 8.68
CA ARG A 108 14.78 -0.05 8.58
C ARG A 108 14.03 -1.08 9.42
N SER A 109 13.31 -0.60 10.41
CA SER A 109 12.48 -1.41 11.30
C SER A 109 11.27 -0.61 11.79
N ALA A 110 10.24 -1.28 12.28
CA ALA A 110 9.09 -0.60 12.86
C ALA A 110 9.47 0.35 14.02
N ALA A 111 10.55 0.06 14.75
CA ALA A 111 11.03 0.91 15.84
C ALA A 111 11.50 2.30 15.38
N ASP A 112 11.81 2.47 14.10
CA ASP A 112 12.29 3.75 13.55
C ASP A 112 11.14 4.73 13.21
N ILE A 113 9.90 4.21 13.08
CA ILE A 113 8.75 5.00 12.59
C ILE A 113 8.40 6.12 13.58
N ARG A 114 8.16 5.78 14.85
CA ARG A 114 7.76 6.77 15.86
C ARG A 114 8.82 7.84 16.12
N PRO A 115 10.13 7.53 16.21
CA PRO A 115 11.19 8.54 16.24
C PRO A 115 11.14 9.49 15.05
N ALA A 116 10.98 8.98 13.83
CA ALA A 116 10.88 9.81 12.61
C ALA A 116 9.72 10.81 12.72
N LEU A 117 8.54 10.35 13.09
CA LEU A 117 7.36 11.21 13.29
C LEU A 117 7.58 12.26 14.37
N LYS A 118 8.23 11.88 15.48
CA LYS A 118 8.55 12.80 16.60
C LYS A 118 9.54 13.88 16.18
N ASP A 119 10.48 13.54 15.31
CA ASP A 119 11.48 14.46 14.78
C ASP A 119 10.93 15.35 13.65
N GLY A 120 9.64 15.20 13.31
CA GLY A 120 8.97 15.93 12.24
C GLY A 120 9.42 15.52 10.84
N LYS A 121 9.97 14.32 10.69
CA LYS A 121 10.39 13.76 9.41
C LYS A 121 9.32 12.82 8.85
N VAL A 122 9.29 12.71 7.52
CA VAL A 122 8.52 11.68 6.83
C VAL A 122 9.26 10.34 6.99
N ALA A 123 8.57 9.35 7.55
CA ALA A 123 9.08 7.98 7.62
C ALA A 123 8.84 7.27 6.26
N CYS A 124 9.91 7.04 5.51
CA CYS A 124 9.90 6.27 4.26
C CYS A 124 9.97 4.79 4.59
N ILE A 125 8.88 4.09 4.42
CA ILE A 125 8.76 2.65 4.66
C ILE A 125 8.70 1.96 3.31
N HIS A 126 9.67 1.07 3.03
CA HIS A 126 9.66 0.28 1.81
C HIS A 126 8.73 -0.92 1.96
N THR A 127 7.87 -1.12 0.97
CA THR A 127 6.99 -2.29 0.83
C THR A 127 7.07 -2.83 -0.59
N LEU A 128 6.57 -4.05 -0.81
CA LEU A 128 6.54 -4.67 -2.13
C LEU A 128 5.11 -5.01 -2.51
N GLU A 129 4.79 -4.80 -3.77
CA GLU A 129 3.58 -5.28 -4.38
C GLU A 129 3.92 -6.22 -5.55
N ASN A 130 3.34 -7.43 -5.53
CA ASN A 130 3.61 -8.48 -6.52
C ASN A 130 5.06 -8.99 -6.52
N ALA A 131 5.54 -9.48 -5.38
CA ALA A 131 6.91 -9.97 -5.22
C ALA A 131 7.14 -11.36 -5.86
N THR A 132 6.77 -11.54 -7.13
CA THR A 132 6.85 -12.80 -7.90
C THR A 132 8.23 -13.42 -7.90
N PHE A 133 9.29 -12.62 -7.78
CA PHE A 133 10.69 -13.05 -7.79
C PHE A 133 11.08 -13.88 -6.56
N PHE A 134 10.30 -13.90 -5.49
CA PHE A 134 10.51 -14.83 -4.37
C PHE A 134 10.33 -16.30 -4.78
N ALA A 135 9.63 -16.57 -5.89
CA ALA A 135 9.51 -17.92 -6.43
C ALA A 135 10.84 -18.47 -7.00
N GLU A 136 11.69 -17.58 -7.52
CA GLU A 136 12.99 -17.96 -8.08
C GLU A 136 14.11 -17.92 -7.03
N ASP A 137 14.07 -16.94 -6.14
CA ASP A 137 15.07 -16.79 -5.08
C ASP A 137 14.41 -16.36 -3.75
N PRO A 138 13.91 -17.31 -2.96
CA PRO A 138 13.32 -17.03 -1.65
C PRO A 138 14.29 -16.38 -0.64
N ALA A 139 15.62 -16.52 -0.84
CA ALA A 139 16.59 -15.87 0.05
C ALA A 139 16.54 -14.33 -0.03
N LEU A 140 15.96 -13.77 -1.09
CA LEU A 140 15.72 -12.33 -1.21
C LEU A 140 14.78 -11.79 -0.13
N ILE A 141 13.94 -12.60 0.49
CA ILE A 141 13.09 -12.19 1.61
C ILE A 141 13.93 -11.66 2.77
N GLU A 142 14.91 -12.43 3.22
CA GLU A 142 15.81 -12.03 4.31
C GLU A 142 16.68 -10.82 3.91
N VAL A 143 17.16 -10.79 2.67
CA VAL A 143 17.97 -9.68 2.14
C VAL A 143 17.15 -8.38 2.15
N LEU A 144 15.94 -8.39 1.58
CA LEU A 144 15.08 -7.20 1.50
C LEU A 144 14.59 -6.76 2.87
N LYS A 145 14.28 -7.71 3.77
CA LYS A 145 13.99 -7.39 5.16
C LYS A 145 15.16 -6.68 5.84
N SER A 146 16.39 -7.14 5.64
CA SER A 146 17.60 -6.48 6.18
C SER A 146 17.82 -5.08 5.62
N LEU A 147 17.34 -4.81 4.40
CA LEU A 147 17.36 -3.50 3.76
C LEU A 147 16.21 -2.57 4.21
N GLY A 148 15.26 -3.07 5.01
CA GLY A 148 14.18 -2.29 5.59
C GLY A 148 12.81 -2.46 4.92
N VAL A 149 12.64 -3.47 4.06
CA VAL A 149 11.30 -3.83 3.57
C VAL A 149 10.49 -4.42 4.71
N LEU A 150 9.36 -3.80 5.04
CA LEU A 150 8.55 -4.21 6.19
C LEU A 150 7.37 -5.10 5.81
N MET A 151 6.86 -5.00 4.58
CA MET A 151 5.63 -5.66 4.14
C MET A 151 5.72 -6.03 2.65
N SER A 152 5.07 -7.12 2.24
CA SER A 152 5.01 -7.55 0.85
C SER A 152 3.70 -8.28 0.54
N SER A 153 3.12 -8.05 -0.65
CA SER A 153 2.14 -8.94 -1.26
C SER A 153 2.83 -9.96 -2.17
N LEU A 154 2.14 -11.08 -2.46
CA LEU A 154 2.64 -12.19 -3.26
C LEU A 154 2.13 -12.18 -4.71
N SER A 155 1.13 -11.38 -5.01
CA SER A 155 0.53 -11.25 -6.35
C SER A 155 -0.03 -9.84 -6.55
N TRP A 156 -0.33 -9.53 -7.81
CA TRP A 156 -1.20 -8.42 -8.19
C TRP A 156 -2.52 -8.98 -8.73
N ASN A 157 -2.97 -8.65 -9.93
CA ASN A 157 -4.31 -9.00 -10.42
C ASN A 157 -4.37 -10.38 -11.08
N ALA A 158 -3.29 -10.81 -11.74
CA ALA A 158 -3.22 -12.07 -12.47
C ALA A 158 -2.80 -13.27 -11.60
N GLN A 159 -2.75 -14.45 -12.21
CA GLN A 159 -2.15 -15.63 -11.60
C GLN A 159 -0.64 -15.57 -11.74
N GLY A 160 0.05 -15.48 -10.61
CA GLY A 160 1.50 -15.46 -10.52
C GLY A 160 2.13 -16.80 -10.08
N PRO A 161 3.45 -16.85 -9.97
CA PRO A 161 4.16 -18.05 -9.55
C PRO A 161 4.03 -18.37 -8.04
N LEU A 162 3.59 -17.40 -7.22
CA LEU A 162 3.41 -17.55 -5.76
C LEU A 162 1.94 -17.66 -5.38
N ALA A 163 1.14 -16.75 -5.89
CA ALA A 163 -0.27 -16.56 -5.54
C ALA A 163 -1.06 -16.13 -6.76
N SER A 164 -2.36 -15.95 -6.58
CA SER A 164 -3.29 -15.57 -7.64
C SER A 164 -4.13 -14.37 -7.22
N GLY A 165 -4.17 -13.37 -8.07
CA GLY A 165 -4.92 -12.14 -7.86
C GLY A 165 -6.42 -12.28 -8.13
N HIS A 166 -7.17 -11.25 -7.80
CA HIS A 166 -8.63 -11.22 -7.79
C HIS A 166 -9.29 -11.44 -9.16
N ASP A 167 -8.54 -11.34 -10.26
CA ASP A 167 -9.02 -11.65 -11.61
C ASP A 167 -9.00 -13.16 -11.93
N THR A 168 -8.54 -13.98 -11.02
CA THR A 168 -8.30 -15.41 -11.20
C THR A 168 -8.95 -16.27 -10.13
N HIS A 169 -8.80 -17.60 -10.21
CA HIS A 169 -9.41 -18.56 -9.29
C HIS A 169 -8.44 -19.66 -8.81
N ALA A 170 -7.13 -19.51 -9.03
CA ALA A 170 -6.16 -20.43 -8.48
C ALA A 170 -5.77 -20.02 -7.05
N GLY A 171 -5.40 -20.99 -6.22
CA GLY A 171 -4.91 -20.77 -4.85
C GLY A 171 -3.42 -20.40 -4.80
N LEU A 172 -2.84 -20.46 -3.61
CA LEU A 172 -1.40 -20.35 -3.39
C LEU A 172 -0.67 -21.51 -4.07
N THR A 173 0.50 -21.24 -4.61
CA THR A 173 1.40 -22.32 -5.05
C THR A 173 2.21 -22.87 -3.86
N ALA A 174 2.88 -24.02 -4.05
CA ALA A 174 3.83 -24.49 -3.04
C ALA A 174 4.94 -23.46 -2.75
N ALA A 175 5.40 -22.72 -3.78
CA ALA A 175 6.35 -21.64 -3.59
C ALA A 175 5.74 -20.44 -2.82
N GLY A 176 4.44 -20.17 -3.02
CA GLY A 176 3.73 -19.14 -2.25
C GLY A 176 3.61 -19.47 -0.76
N ILE A 177 3.31 -20.73 -0.42
CA ILE A 177 3.28 -21.21 0.98
C ILE A 177 4.67 -21.11 1.61
N GLU A 178 5.71 -21.49 0.87
CA GLU A 178 7.10 -21.36 1.32
C GLU A 178 7.49 -19.88 1.54
N ALA A 179 7.15 -19.00 0.59
CA ALA A 179 7.41 -17.56 0.72
C ALA A 179 6.69 -16.96 1.94
N LEU A 180 5.41 -17.30 2.17
CA LEU A 180 4.67 -16.90 3.37
C LEU A 180 5.43 -17.31 4.64
N THR A 181 5.85 -18.58 4.73
CA THR A 181 6.57 -19.11 5.89
C THR A 181 7.88 -18.35 6.13
N GLN A 182 8.64 -18.08 5.07
CA GLN A 182 9.89 -17.33 5.17
C GLN A 182 9.69 -15.86 5.52
N MET A 183 8.65 -15.20 4.99
CA MET A 183 8.29 -13.84 5.36
C MET A 183 7.98 -13.73 6.86
N GLU A 184 7.18 -14.66 7.40
CA GLU A 184 6.88 -14.70 8.84
C GLU A 184 8.13 -14.91 9.69
N HIS A 185 9.03 -15.79 9.24
CA HIS A 185 10.30 -16.05 9.93
C HIS A 185 11.22 -14.82 9.95
N ALA A 186 11.32 -14.12 8.82
CA ALA A 186 12.08 -12.88 8.68
C ALA A 186 11.44 -11.69 9.42
N GLY A 187 10.16 -11.80 9.82
CA GLY A 187 9.40 -10.68 10.39
C GLY A 187 8.98 -9.65 9.32
N MET A 188 8.76 -10.10 8.08
CA MET A 188 8.14 -9.32 7.00
C MET A 188 6.64 -9.56 7.02
N VAL A 189 5.83 -8.50 7.05
CA VAL A 189 4.37 -8.59 7.09
C VAL A 189 3.83 -9.08 5.75
N LEU A 190 2.95 -10.08 5.76
CA LEU A 190 2.19 -10.45 4.57
C LEU A 190 1.05 -9.45 4.34
N ASP A 191 0.94 -8.95 3.11
CA ASP A 191 -0.18 -8.17 2.61
C ASP A 191 -1.06 -9.04 1.72
N VAL A 192 -2.34 -9.19 2.08
CA VAL A 192 -3.32 -9.97 1.33
C VAL A 192 -4.13 -9.13 0.33
N SER A 193 -3.82 -7.84 0.19
CA SER A 193 -4.38 -7.02 -0.87
C SER A 193 -4.10 -7.66 -2.23
N HIS A 194 -5.05 -7.60 -3.15
CA HIS A 194 -5.07 -8.26 -4.45
C HIS A 194 -5.32 -9.76 -4.47
N LEU A 195 -5.12 -10.51 -3.39
CA LEU A 195 -5.41 -11.95 -3.39
C LEU A 195 -6.87 -12.22 -3.75
N ASN A 196 -7.11 -13.27 -4.54
CA ASN A 196 -8.45 -13.83 -4.70
C ASN A 196 -8.91 -14.54 -3.42
N ASP A 197 -10.19 -14.93 -3.38
CA ASP A 197 -10.79 -15.53 -2.19
C ASP A 197 -10.15 -16.89 -1.85
N GLU A 198 -9.77 -17.69 -2.86
CA GLU A 198 -9.11 -18.98 -2.69
C GLU A 198 -7.71 -18.84 -2.06
N CYS A 199 -6.90 -17.87 -2.51
CA CYS A 199 -5.62 -17.58 -1.89
C CYS A 199 -5.77 -17.04 -0.47
N PHE A 200 -6.78 -16.20 -0.22
CA PHE A 200 -7.04 -15.69 1.13
C PHE A 200 -7.34 -16.83 2.10
N ASP A 201 -8.20 -17.79 1.72
CA ASP A 201 -8.54 -18.95 2.54
C ASP A 201 -7.29 -19.81 2.84
N GLU A 202 -6.41 -19.98 1.85
CA GLU A 202 -5.15 -20.70 2.05
C GLU A 202 -4.15 -19.93 2.92
N VAL A 203 -4.09 -18.60 2.83
CA VAL A 203 -3.33 -17.79 3.79
C VAL A 203 -3.84 -18.03 5.20
N VAL A 204 -5.15 -18.03 5.44
CA VAL A 204 -5.74 -18.32 6.75
C VAL A 204 -5.36 -19.70 7.25
N ALA A 205 -5.25 -20.69 6.36
CA ALA A 205 -4.87 -22.05 6.72
C ALA A 205 -3.38 -22.21 7.07
N HIS A 206 -2.51 -21.37 6.55
CA HIS A 206 -1.05 -21.50 6.67
C HIS A 206 -0.38 -20.43 7.52
N ALA A 207 -0.93 -19.22 7.60
CA ALA A 207 -0.35 -18.13 8.36
C ALA A 207 -0.35 -18.42 9.87
N THR A 208 0.76 -18.11 10.52
CA THR A 208 0.96 -18.25 11.97
C THR A 208 1.08 -16.90 12.68
N ARG A 209 1.23 -15.83 11.91
CA ARG A 209 1.31 -14.44 12.39
C ARG A 209 0.16 -13.60 11.81
N PRO A 210 -0.15 -12.46 12.44
CA PRO A 210 -1.10 -11.50 11.86
C PRO A 210 -0.66 -11.06 10.45
N PHE A 211 -1.61 -10.89 9.55
CA PHE A 211 -1.40 -10.36 8.21
C PHE A 211 -2.33 -9.15 7.97
N VAL A 212 -2.09 -8.39 6.93
CA VAL A 212 -2.81 -7.15 6.67
C VAL A 212 -3.42 -7.16 5.27
N ALA A 213 -4.46 -6.33 5.06
CA ALA A 213 -4.84 -5.84 3.75
C ALA A 213 -4.46 -4.37 3.69
N SER A 214 -3.34 -4.05 3.06
CA SER A 214 -2.78 -2.69 3.09
C SER A 214 -3.70 -1.64 2.46
N HIS A 215 -4.48 -2.03 1.43
CA HIS A 215 -5.35 -1.15 0.66
C HIS A 215 -6.56 -1.92 0.08
N SER A 216 -7.60 -2.13 0.91
CA SER A 216 -8.82 -2.84 0.52
C SER A 216 -10.04 -2.25 1.21
N ASN A 217 -11.22 -2.39 0.61
CA ASN A 217 -12.49 -1.84 1.10
C ASN A 217 -13.52 -2.94 1.41
N SER A 218 -14.74 -2.57 1.79
CA SER A 218 -15.83 -3.52 2.08
C SER A 218 -16.55 -3.95 0.80
N ARG A 219 -16.60 -5.26 0.54
CA ARG A 219 -17.35 -5.86 -0.57
C ARG A 219 -18.87 -5.76 -0.36
N THR A 220 -19.30 -5.65 0.87
CA THR A 220 -20.73 -5.43 1.21
C THR A 220 -21.19 -4.05 0.77
N VAL A 221 -20.33 -3.03 0.85
CA VAL A 221 -20.64 -1.66 0.43
C VAL A 221 -20.45 -1.48 -1.07
N CYS A 222 -19.32 -1.92 -1.60
CA CYS A 222 -19.02 -1.90 -3.03
C CYS A 222 -18.61 -3.30 -3.49
N GLY A 223 -19.44 -3.93 -4.34
CA GLY A 223 -19.44 -5.37 -4.65
C GLY A 223 -18.30 -5.88 -5.54
N VAL A 224 -17.22 -5.12 -5.73
CA VAL A 224 -16.08 -5.54 -6.54
C VAL A 224 -15.26 -6.62 -5.83
N LYS A 225 -14.71 -7.59 -6.58
CA LYS A 225 -13.94 -8.71 -6.03
C LYS A 225 -12.66 -8.27 -5.30
N ARG A 226 -12.13 -7.10 -5.64
CA ARG A 226 -10.95 -6.51 -5.02
C ARG A 226 -11.17 -6.14 -3.54
N ASN A 227 -12.43 -5.93 -3.15
CA ASN A 227 -12.83 -5.62 -1.79
C ASN A 227 -12.99 -6.89 -0.94
N LEU A 228 -12.80 -6.74 0.37
CA LEU A 228 -12.91 -7.81 1.36
C LEU A 228 -14.36 -8.15 1.67
N THR A 229 -14.67 -9.43 1.81
CA THR A 229 -15.92 -9.88 2.43
C THR A 229 -15.91 -9.57 3.93
N ASP A 230 -17.08 -9.58 4.56
CA ASP A 230 -17.21 -9.40 6.01
C ASP A 230 -16.43 -10.46 6.80
N ASP A 231 -16.40 -11.70 6.30
CA ASP A 231 -15.68 -12.79 6.96
C ASP A 231 -14.17 -12.65 6.81
N GLN A 232 -13.68 -12.19 5.67
CA GLN A 232 -12.26 -11.84 5.48
C GLN A 232 -11.86 -10.70 6.41
N PHE A 233 -12.66 -9.64 6.51
CA PHE A 233 -12.41 -8.55 7.46
C PHE A 233 -12.36 -9.03 8.91
N ARG A 234 -13.34 -9.85 9.34
CA ARG A 234 -13.36 -10.43 10.70
C ARG A 234 -12.12 -11.31 10.94
N THR A 235 -11.70 -12.08 9.95
CA THR A 235 -10.51 -12.92 10.06
C THR A 235 -9.24 -12.08 10.27
N ILE A 236 -9.04 -11.01 9.48
CA ILE A 236 -7.91 -10.09 9.68
C ILE A 236 -7.97 -9.47 11.08
N ARG A 237 -9.15 -8.99 11.52
CA ARG A 237 -9.36 -8.46 12.87
C ARG A 237 -8.99 -9.47 13.95
N ASP A 238 -9.50 -10.69 13.86
CA ASP A 238 -9.39 -11.71 14.90
C ASP A 238 -7.98 -12.30 14.99
N THR A 239 -7.20 -12.26 13.90
CA THR A 239 -5.77 -12.57 13.89
C THR A 239 -4.91 -11.43 14.43
N GLY A 240 -5.48 -10.26 14.65
CA GLY A 240 -4.77 -9.07 15.09
C GLY A 240 -4.13 -8.26 13.96
N GLY A 241 -4.57 -8.45 12.73
CA GLY A 241 -4.17 -7.66 11.56
C GLY A 241 -4.86 -6.29 11.50
N ILE A 242 -4.57 -5.55 10.44
CA ILE A 242 -5.20 -4.25 10.11
C ILE A 242 -5.62 -4.20 8.65
N VAL A 243 -6.56 -3.31 8.34
CA VAL A 243 -7.08 -3.09 6.99
C VAL A 243 -6.95 -1.62 6.63
N GLY A 244 -6.21 -1.30 5.57
CA GLY A 244 -6.07 0.03 5.01
C GLY A 244 -7.24 0.38 4.09
N LEU A 245 -7.88 1.51 4.33
CA LEU A 245 -8.93 2.07 3.51
C LEU A 245 -8.34 2.55 2.17
N ASN A 246 -8.73 1.90 1.08
CA ASN A 246 -8.30 2.24 -0.27
C ASN A 246 -9.12 3.42 -0.81
N TYR A 247 -8.46 4.40 -1.45
CA TYR A 247 -9.15 5.58 -2.03
C TYR A 247 -9.54 5.38 -3.49
N CYS A 248 -9.22 4.24 -4.12
CA CYS A 248 -9.67 3.94 -5.48
C CYS A 248 -11.18 4.09 -5.60
N SER A 249 -11.61 5.03 -6.44
CA SER A 249 -13.02 5.39 -6.57
C SER A 249 -13.90 4.22 -7.00
N GLU A 250 -13.39 3.34 -7.87
CA GLU A 250 -14.11 2.14 -8.30
C GLU A 250 -14.27 1.08 -7.20
N PHE A 251 -13.47 1.17 -6.13
CA PHE A 251 -13.59 0.29 -4.96
C PHE A 251 -14.43 0.93 -3.84
N LEU A 252 -14.73 2.22 -3.97
CA LEU A 252 -15.59 2.97 -3.05
C LEU A 252 -17.05 2.99 -3.49
N SER A 253 -17.33 2.92 -4.80
CA SER A 253 -18.70 3.01 -5.33
C SER A 253 -18.87 2.13 -6.57
N ASN A 254 -19.95 1.33 -6.56
CA ASN A 254 -20.33 0.50 -7.72
C ASN A 254 -20.64 1.32 -9.00
N ASP A 255 -20.93 2.61 -8.87
CA ASP A 255 -21.27 3.49 -9.98
C ASP A 255 -20.07 4.31 -10.47
N ALA A 256 -18.92 4.20 -9.79
CA ALA A 256 -17.73 4.92 -10.17
C ALA A 256 -17.04 4.26 -11.37
N THR A 257 -16.41 5.10 -12.18
CA THR A 257 -15.56 4.75 -13.33
C THR A 257 -14.40 5.72 -13.36
N ASP A 258 -13.36 5.46 -14.14
CA ASP A 258 -12.25 6.42 -14.34
C ASP A 258 -12.73 7.84 -14.67
N LYS A 259 -13.85 7.98 -15.40
CA LYS A 259 -14.40 9.28 -15.81
C LYS A 259 -15.15 10.00 -14.71
N THR A 260 -15.68 9.27 -13.73
CA THR A 260 -16.49 9.80 -12.62
C THR A 260 -15.81 9.65 -11.27
N ALA A 261 -14.58 9.19 -11.25
CA ALA A 261 -13.82 8.95 -10.03
C ALA A 261 -13.73 10.17 -9.13
N ALA A 262 -13.50 11.35 -9.71
CA ALA A 262 -13.42 12.61 -8.98
C ALA A 262 -14.73 12.99 -8.26
N ASP A 263 -15.87 12.46 -8.70
CA ASP A 263 -17.21 12.77 -8.18
C ASP A 263 -17.61 11.89 -6.98
N VAL A 264 -16.82 10.85 -6.66
CA VAL A 264 -17.05 10.02 -5.46
C VAL A 264 -16.98 10.91 -4.22
N THR A 265 -17.99 10.79 -3.37
CA THR A 265 -18.18 11.67 -2.22
C THR A 265 -17.58 11.08 -0.94
N PHE A 266 -17.38 11.95 0.05
CA PHE A 266 -16.98 11.51 1.40
C PHE A 266 -17.99 10.52 2.00
N ASP A 267 -19.30 10.68 1.78
CA ASP A 267 -20.31 9.79 2.34
C ASP A 267 -20.20 8.37 1.76
N GLN A 268 -19.81 8.22 0.49
CA GLN A 268 -19.55 6.91 -0.12
C GLN A 268 -18.33 6.24 0.51
N LEU A 269 -17.26 6.99 0.77
CA LEU A 269 -16.09 6.48 1.50
C LEU A 269 -16.45 6.18 2.97
N ALA A 270 -17.19 7.06 3.62
CA ALA A 270 -17.59 6.90 5.02
C ALA A 270 -18.42 5.64 5.24
N ALA A 271 -19.25 5.24 4.27
CA ALA A 271 -20.04 4.01 4.36
C ALA A 271 -19.18 2.75 4.57
N HIS A 272 -17.97 2.67 4.00
CA HIS A 272 -17.04 1.58 4.24
C HIS A 272 -16.53 1.58 5.68
N ILE A 273 -16.20 2.76 6.22
CA ILE A 273 -15.74 2.90 7.61
C ILE A 273 -16.88 2.54 8.57
N GLU A 274 -18.10 3.05 8.33
CA GLU A 274 -19.29 2.73 9.15
C GLU A 274 -19.51 1.22 9.20
N HIS A 275 -19.51 0.57 8.04
CA HIS A 275 -19.69 -0.88 7.95
C HIS A 275 -18.61 -1.64 8.75
N TRP A 276 -17.37 -1.25 8.64
CA TRP A 276 -16.28 -1.88 9.40
C TRP A 276 -16.34 -1.60 10.90
N LEU A 277 -16.79 -0.41 11.31
CA LEU A 277 -17.04 -0.11 12.72
C LEU A 277 -18.14 -1.00 13.28
N ASP A 278 -19.23 -1.25 12.53
CA ASP A 278 -20.29 -2.19 12.89
C ASP A 278 -19.79 -3.63 13.03
N LEU A 279 -18.73 -3.99 12.29
CA LEU A 279 -18.04 -5.28 12.43
C LEU A 279 -16.98 -5.29 13.55
N GLY A 280 -16.90 -4.24 14.39
CA GLY A 280 -15.95 -4.14 15.50
C GLY A 280 -14.55 -3.73 15.06
N GLY A 281 -14.41 -2.97 13.97
CA GLY A 281 -13.15 -2.60 13.33
C GLY A 281 -12.45 -1.35 13.87
N GLU A 282 -12.89 -0.76 14.99
CA GLU A 282 -12.34 0.51 15.50
C GLU A 282 -10.81 0.46 15.70
N ASP A 283 -10.27 -0.69 16.13
CA ASP A 283 -8.83 -0.91 16.35
C ASP A 283 -8.14 -1.63 15.16
N VAL A 284 -8.83 -1.76 14.01
CA VAL A 284 -8.38 -2.54 12.84
C VAL A 284 -8.16 -1.64 11.63
N ILE A 285 -9.06 -0.68 11.41
CA ILE A 285 -9.04 0.17 10.22
C ILE A 285 -7.88 1.17 10.26
N ALA A 286 -7.20 1.33 9.11
CA ALA A 286 -6.10 2.26 8.89
C ALA A 286 -6.28 2.97 7.53
N LEU A 287 -5.34 3.82 7.14
CA LEU A 287 -5.27 4.38 5.79
C LEU A 287 -4.42 3.48 4.89
N GLY A 288 -4.82 3.35 3.62
CA GLY A 288 -4.10 2.65 2.57
C GLY A 288 -4.48 3.26 1.22
N GLY A 289 -4.02 4.49 1.00
CA GLY A 289 -4.59 5.43 0.04
C GLY A 289 -4.55 5.01 -1.41
N ASP A 290 -3.61 4.15 -1.80
CA ASP A 290 -3.41 3.72 -3.19
C ASP A 290 -3.14 4.92 -4.13
N TRP A 291 -2.57 5.99 -3.56
CA TRP A 291 -2.18 7.16 -4.32
C TRP A 291 -1.11 6.81 -5.36
N ASP A 292 -1.26 7.39 -6.53
CA ASP A 292 -0.41 7.19 -7.70
C ASP A 292 -0.57 5.82 -8.38
N GLY A 293 -1.26 4.84 -7.76
CA GLY A 293 -1.66 3.56 -8.34
C GLY A 293 -3.13 3.52 -8.79
N ALA A 294 -3.96 4.40 -8.25
CA ALA A 294 -5.39 4.41 -8.51
C ALA A 294 -5.94 5.80 -8.82
N THR A 295 -7.12 5.84 -9.46
CA THR A 295 -7.90 7.07 -9.63
C THR A 295 -8.72 7.33 -8.38
N VAL A 296 -8.47 8.48 -7.72
CA VAL A 296 -9.00 8.80 -6.40
C VAL A 296 -10.03 9.96 -6.45
N PRO A 297 -10.91 10.11 -5.44
CA PRO A 297 -11.84 11.23 -5.34
C PRO A 297 -11.14 12.59 -5.27
N ALA A 298 -11.78 13.62 -5.79
CA ALA A 298 -11.22 14.98 -5.80
C ALA A 298 -10.85 15.51 -4.41
N PHE A 299 -11.59 15.12 -3.35
CA PHE A 299 -11.31 15.54 -1.98
C PHE A 299 -10.10 14.81 -1.35
N LEU A 300 -9.54 13.79 -2.04
CA LEU A 300 -8.33 13.04 -1.68
C LEU A 300 -7.31 13.03 -2.83
N SER A 301 -7.33 14.05 -3.70
CA SER A 301 -6.48 14.09 -4.90
C SER A 301 -4.98 13.98 -4.62
N ASP A 302 -4.54 14.39 -3.45
CA ASP A 302 -3.13 14.30 -3.03
C ASP A 302 -2.97 14.52 -1.51
N ALA A 303 -1.75 14.36 -1.00
CA ALA A 303 -1.42 14.46 0.42
C ALA A 303 -1.77 15.81 1.06
N SER A 304 -1.86 16.91 0.29
CA SER A 304 -2.24 18.23 0.82
C SER A 304 -3.69 18.29 1.30
N LYS A 305 -4.53 17.33 0.88
CA LYS A 305 -5.94 17.21 1.29
C LYS A 305 -6.12 16.55 2.66
N MET A 306 -5.10 15.91 3.19
CA MET A 306 -5.21 15.15 4.43
C MET A 306 -5.70 15.97 5.65
N PRO A 307 -5.30 17.23 5.88
CA PRO A 307 -5.84 18.00 6.99
C PRO A 307 -7.36 18.25 6.90
N GLU A 308 -7.88 18.45 5.67
CA GLU A 308 -9.32 18.60 5.44
C GLU A 308 -10.05 17.26 5.63
N PHE A 309 -9.48 16.18 5.12
CA PHE A 309 -10.02 14.82 5.30
C PHE A 309 -10.08 14.42 6.79
N GLN A 310 -9.04 14.71 7.59
CA GLN A 310 -9.06 14.51 9.03
C GLN A 310 -10.20 15.29 9.72
N ASN A 311 -10.49 16.51 9.26
CA ASN A 311 -11.61 17.29 9.77
C ASN A 311 -12.97 16.66 9.41
N MET A 312 -13.12 16.12 8.18
CA MET A 312 -14.33 15.41 7.77
C MET A 312 -14.54 14.15 8.60
N LEU A 313 -13.50 13.33 8.76
CA LEU A 313 -13.51 12.14 9.62
C LEU A 313 -13.86 12.48 11.08
N SER A 314 -13.21 13.50 11.64
CA SER A 314 -13.46 13.90 13.03
C SER A 314 -14.87 14.42 13.26
N LYS A 315 -15.45 15.11 12.28
CA LYS A 315 -16.85 15.58 12.32
C LYS A 315 -17.84 14.43 12.28
N HIS A 316 -17.57 13.41 11.44
CA HIS A 316 -18.49 12.31 11.18
C HIS A 316 -18.39 11.21 12.25
N PHE A 317 -17.18 10.77 12.56
CA PHE A 317 -16.90 9.61 13.44
C PHE A 317 -16.40 10.00 14.83
N GLY A 318 -16.11 11.27 15.08
CA GLY A 318 -15.46 11.71 16.29
C GLY A 318 -13.93 11.62 16.24
N LYS A 319 -13.29 12.34 17.16
CA LYS A 319 -11.83 12.50 17.16
C LYS A 319 -11.09 11.19 17.37
N THR A 320 -11.59 10.31 18.23
CA THR A 320 -10.92 9.03 18.58
C THR A 320 -10.83 8.12 17.35
N VAL A 321 -11.92 7.92 16.63
CA VAL A 321 -11.94 7.08 15.42
C VAL A 321 -11.02 7.68 14.35
N MET A 322 -11.09 9.00 14.13
CA MET A 322 -10.18 9.69 13.20
C MET A 322 -8.70 9.45 13.55
N GLN A 323 -8.32 9.56 14.83
CA GLN A 323 -6.95 9.36 15.27
C GLN A 323 -6.48 7.91 15.04
N LYS A 324 -7.32 6.94 15.41
CA LYS A 324 -7.04 5.52 15.19
C LYS A 324 -6.86 5.20 13.70
N LEU A 325 -7.82 5.61 12.87
CA LEU A 325 -7.78 5.40 11.43
C LEU A 325 -6.56 6.07 10.78
N CYS A 326 -6.28 7.33 11.13
CA CYS A 326 -5.21 8.09 10.48
C CYS A 326 -3.81 7.63 10.84
N SER A 327 -3.59 7.03 12.02
CA SER A 327 -2.24 6.71 12.47
C SER A 327 -2.14 5.63 13.54
N ASP A 328 -2.99 5.67 14.59
CA ASP A 328 -2.71 4.94 15.82
C ASP A 328 -2.78 3.43 15.64
N ASN A 329 -3.75 2.93 14.84
CA ASN A 329 -3.90 1.50 14.56
C ASN A 329 -2.69 0.95 13.80
N ALA A 330 -2.23 1.64 12.76
CA ALA A 330 -1.06 1.23 11.99
C ALA A 330 0.22 1.25 12.85
N LEU A 331 0.44 2.32 13.63
CA LEU A 331 1.56 2.38 14.57
C LEU A 331 1.53 1.23 15.58
N ALA A 332 0.38 0.98 16.21
CA ALA A 332 0.23 -0.08 17.19
C ALA A 332 0.46 -1.48 16.56
N PHE A 333 0.03 -1.68 15.32
CA PHE A 333 0.28 -2.93 14.59
C PHE A 333 1.77 -3.16 14.38
N PHE A 334 2.47 -2.22 13.75
CA PHE A 334 3.90 -2.39 13.44
C PHE A 334 4.78 -2.46 14.69
N GLU A 335 4.41 -1.80 15.79
CA GLU A 335 5.16 -1.87 17.05
C GLU A 335 5.08 -3.23 17.76
N ARG A 336 4.03 -4.02 17.49
CA ARG A 336 3.86 -5.37 18.09
C ARG A 336 4.23 -6.51 17.15
N TYR A 337 4.35 -6.25 15.83
CA TYR A 337 4.69 -7.26 14.82
C TYR A 337 6.17 -7.62 14.88
#